data_6f869216ff14284ba18589086155c3d9
#
_entry.id   6f869216ff14284ba18589086155c3d9
#
_cell.length_a   1.000
_cell.length_b   1.000
_cell.length_c   1.000
_cell.angle_alpha   90.00
_cell.angle_beta   90.00
_cell.angle_gamma   90.00
#
_symmetry.space_group_name_H-M   'P 1'
#
loop_
_entity.id
_entity.type
_entity.pdbx_description
1 polymer ?
#
loop_
_entity_poly.entity_id
_entity_poly.type
_entity_poly.pdbx_seq_one_letter_code
_entity_poly.pdbx_strand_id
1 'polypeptide(L)'
;MITEIQNVTEYLKTFGNQLAAKVRDKARPLFNPGENWDDKMQTLLRKPFAAQGDVIQSLVKLFEDNNSAIVVGEMGSGKSLIGACIPYISTNGGRSPRVLIMSPGHLVKKWRREIIKTVPGANAQIIRKLKDVMAMDTEAANKVPEYYIISKDKAKLSYAWIPAVNNSKIHPGYTCPDCGELILNKDGVPVGYDYFKKRKRFCIQ
;
A
#
# COMPACT_ATOMS: atom_id res chain seq x y z
N MET A 1 -11.08 29.23 -43.05
CA MET A 1 -11.89 29.82 -41.96
C MET A 1 -11.66 28.98 -40.70
N ILE A 2 -10.99 29.53 -39.75
CA ILE A 2 -10.83 28.88 -38.43
C ILE A 2 -12.11 29.23 -37.67
N THR A 3 -12.99 28.27 -37.48
CA THR A 3 -14.21 28.43 -36.67
C THR A 3 -13.75 28.73 -35.25
N GLU A 4 -14.05 29.91 -34.72
CA GLU A 4 -13.77 30.24 -33.30
C GLU A 4 -14.64 29.33 -32.42
N ILE A 5 -13.97 28.39 -31.76
CA ILE A 5 -14.60 27.48 -30.85
C ILE A 5 -14.72 28.18 -29.50
N GLN A 6 -15.94 28.44 -29.06
CA GLN A 6 -16.20 29.21 -27.84
C GLN A 6 -16.33 28.37 -26.57
N ASN A 7 -16.51 27.04 -26.67
CA ASN A 7 -16.63 26.19 -25.51
C ASN A 7 -16.20 24.73 -25.79
N VAL A 8 -15.95 23.97 -24.72
CA VAL A 8 -15.49 22.57 -24.78
C VAL A 8 -16.49 21.66 -25.50
N THR A 9 -17.77 21.90 -25.36
CA THR A 9 -18.81 21.09 -26.00
C THR A 9 -18.76 21.22 -27.55
N GLU A 10 -18.55 22.42 -28.04
CA GLU A 10 -18.43 22.69 -29.46
C GLU A 10 -17.11 22.11 -30.03
N TYR A 11 -16.02 22.23 -29.26
CA TYR A 11 -14.74 21.59 -29.58
C TYR A 11 -14.91 20.07 -29.73
N LEU A 12 -15.55 19.42 -28.75
CA LEU A 12 -15.79 17.98 -28.79
C LEU A 12 -16.70 17.54 -29.90
N LYS A 13 -17.73 18.34 -30.26
CA LYS A 13 -18.58 18.05 -31.41
C LYS A 13 -17.79 18.11 -32.73
N THR A 14 -16.90 19.08 -32.85
CA THR A 14 -16.12 19.31 -34.08
C THR A 14 -14.94 18.33 -34.21
N PHE A 15 -14.21 18.08 -33.15
CA PHE A 15 -12.96 17.32 -33.17
C PHE A 15 -13.01 15.99 -32.39
N GLY A 16 -14.15 15.64 -31.78
CA GLY A 16 -14.26 14.46 -30.90
C GLY A 16 -13.85 13.16 -31.58
N ASN A 17 -14.25 12.97 -32.85
CA ASN A 17 -13.87 11.77 -33.62
C ASN A 17 -12.34 11.71 -33.88
N GLN A 18 -11.74 12.84 -34.21
CA GLN A 18 -10.27 12.91 -34.44
C GLN A 18 -9.48 12.71 -33.14
N LEU A 19 -9.96 13.29 -32.04
CA LEU A 19 -9.41 13.07 -30.72
C LEU A 19 -9.52 11.61 -30.28
N ALA A 20 -10.71 11.02 -30.46
CA ALA A 20 -10.95 9.62 -30.14
C ALA A 20 -10.04 8.68 -30.96
N ALA A 21 -9.83 8.98 -32.25
CA ALA A 21 -8.90 8.22 -33.08
C ALA A 21 -7.44 8.33 -32.57
N LYS A 22 -6.98 9.55 -32.27
CA LYS A 22 -5.63 9.77 -31.70
C LYS A 22 -5.43 9.12 -30.34
N VAL A 23 -6.45 9.14 -29.47
CA VAL A 23 -6.40 8.48 -28.17
C VAL A 23 -6.32 6.96 -28.35
N ARG A 24 -7.14 6.38 -29.22
CA ARG A 24 -7.11 4.94 -29.53
C ARG A 24 -5.76 4.48 -30.11
N ASP A 25 -5.15 5.29 -30.94
CA ASP A 25 -3.84 4.99 -31.53
C ASP A 25 -2.70 5.03 -30.49
N LYS A 26 -2.75 6.01 -29.58
CA LYS A 26 -1.73 6.20 -28.54
C LYS A 26 -1.94 5.36 -27.28
N ALA A 27 -3.17 5.01 -26.95
CA ALA A 27 -3.54 4.28 -25.76
C ALA A 27 -4.39 3.06 -26.13
N ARG A 28 -3.78 2.08 -26.79
CA ARG A 28 -4.46 0.82 -27.13
C ARG A 28 -4.87 0.10 -25.84
N PRO A 29 -6.14 -0.29 -25.71
CA PRO A 29 -6.56 -1.05 -24.54
C PRO A 29 -5.84 -2.40 -24.52
N LEU A 30 -5.31 -2.77 -23.37
CA LEU A 30 -4.65 -4.07 -23.16
C LEU A 30 -5.67 -5.22 -23.09
N PHE A 31 -6.90 -4.90 -22.76
CA PHE A 31 -8.03 -5.81 -22.70
C PHE A 31 -9.28 -5.11 -23.22
N ASN A 32 -10.04 -5.74 -24.12
CA ASN A 32 -11.24 -5.15 -24.67
C ASN A 32 -12.49 -5.68 -23.95
N PRO A 33 -13.49 -4.83 -23.70
CA PRO A 33 -14.77 -5.28 -23.14
C PRO A 33 -15.38 -6.40 -24.02
N GLY A 34 -15.75 -7.51 -23.37
CA GLY A 34 -16.30 -8.69 -24.06
C GLY A 34 -15.27 -9.79 -24.37
N GLU A 35 -13.99 -9.59 -24.16
CA GLU A 35 -13.02 -10.67 -24.13
C GLU A 35 -13.25 -11.58 -22.91
N ASN A 36 -12.92 -12.85 -23.03
CA ASN A 36 -13.05 -13.80 -21.92
C ASN A 36 -12.05 -13.49 -20.81
N TRP A 37 -12.55 -13.42 -19.60
CA TRP A 37 -11.71 -13.29 -18.40
C TRP A 37 -10.99 -14.60 -18.10
N ASP A 38 -9.90 -14.51 -17.34
CA ASP A 38 -9.22 -15.66 -16.76
C ASP A 38 -10.20 -16.51 -15.91
N ASP A 39 -10.14 -17.83 -16.03
CA ASP A 39 -11.03 -18.76 -15.32
C ASP A 39 -10.99 -18.59 -13.81
N LYS A 40 -9.87 -18.14 -13.23
CA LYS A 40 -9.76 -17.82 -11.80
C LYS A 40 -10.68 -16.72 -11.35
N MET A 41 -11.14 -15.85 -12.24
CA MET A 41 -12.15 -14.84 -11.92
C MET A 41 -13.45 -15.50 -11.43
N GLN A 42 -13.75 -16.70 -11.94
CA GLN A 42 -14.93 -17.48 -11.54
C GLN A 42 -14.77 -18.11 -10.15
N THR A 43 -13.55 -18.24 -9.65
CA THR A 43 -13.29 -18.80 -8.32
C THR A 43 -13.34 -17.77 -7.19
N LEU A 44 -13.34 -16.46 -7.52
CA LEU A 44 -13.42 -15.39 -6.54
C LEU A 44 -14.69 -15.51 -5.69
N LEU A 45 -14.56 -15.33 -4.37
CA LEU A 45 -15.69 -15.35 -3.43
C LEU A 45 -16.65 -14.19 -3.64
N ARG A 46 -16.13 -13.04 -4.04
CA ARG A 46 -16.90 -11.87 -4.43
C ARG A 46 -16.61 -11.55 -5.90
N LYS A 47 -17.63 -11.70 -6.73
CA LYS A 47 -17.51 -11.43 -8.17
C LYS A 47 -17.35 -9.94 -8.43
N PRO A 48 -16.39 -9.50 -9.26
CA PRO A 48 -16.33 -8.14 -9.73
C PRO A 48 -17.47 -7.83 -10.69
N PHE A 49 -17.87 -6.56 -10.78
CA PHE A 49 -18.71 -6.09 -11.87
C PHE A 49 -17.93 -6.13 -13.19
N ALA A 50 -18.63 -6.12 -14.33
CA ALA A 50 -18.03 -6.23 -15.66
C ALA A 50 -16.85 -5.26 -15.85
N ALA A 51 -17.07 -3.97 -15.63
CA ALA A 51 -16.00 -2.97 -15.75
C ALA A 51 -14.82 -3.18 -14.77
N GLN A 52 -15.07 -3.71 -13.58
CA GLN A 52 -14.00 -4.03 -12.64
C GLN A 52 -13.20 -5.25 -13.11
N GLY A 53 -13.87 -6.24 -13.68
CA GLY A 53 -13.25 -7.43 -14.27
C GLY A 53 -12.33 -7.07 -15.43
N ASP A 54 -12.80 -6.22 -16.33
CA ASP A 54 -12.01 -5.73 -17.48
C ASP A 54 -10.75 -4.98 -17.01
N VAL A 55 -10.87 -4.14 -15.96
CA VAL A 55 -9.72 -3.45 -15.36
C VAL A 55 -8.75 -4.45 -14.72
N ILE A 56 -9.23 -5.48 -14.00
CA ILE A 56 -8.38 -6.51 -13.43
C ILE A 56 -7.59 -7.22 -14.53
N GLN A 57 -8.26 -7.66 -15.59
CA GLN A 57 -7.62 -8.35 -16.72
C GLN A 57 -6.60 -7.46 -17.44
N SER A 58 -6.94 -6.18 -17.66
CA SER A 58 -5.99 -5.21 -18.21
C SER A 58 -4.73 -5.07 -17.37
N LEU A 59 -4.88 -5.03 -16.04
CA LEU A 59 -3.74 -4.90 -15.12
C LEU A 59 -2.91 -6.18 -15.03
N VAL A 60 -3.55 -7.34 -15.09
CA VAL A 60 -2.83 -8.62 -15.13
C VAL A 60 -1.96 -8.69 -16.39
N LYS A 61 -2.53 -8.38 -17.56
CA LYS A 61 -1.76 -8.30 -18.82
C LYS A 61 -0.66 -7.23 -18.76
N LEU A 62 -0.94 -6.06 -18.16
CA LEU A 62 0.05 -5.00 -18.01
C LEU A 62 1.29 -5.45 -17.22
N PHE A 63 1.08 -6.22 -16.15
CA PHE A 63 2.15 -6.71 -15.28
C PHE A 63 2.96 -7.87 -15.89
N GLU A 64 2.60 -8.41 -17.05
CA GLU A 64 3.46 -9.34 -17.80
C GLU A 64 4.72 -8.63 -18.32
N ASP A 65 4.58 -7.36 -18.77
CA ASP A 65 5.65 -6.58 -19.37
C ASP A 65 6.11 -5.39 -18.55
N ASN A 66 5.34 -4.99 -17.51
CA ASN A 66 5.58 -3.78 -16.75
C ASN A 66 5.64 -4.03 -15.25
N ASN A 67 6.51 -3.29 -14.56
CA ASN A 67 6.69 -3.41 -13.12
C ASN A 67 5.82 -2.45 -12.28
N SER A 68 5.04 -1.59 -12.93
CA SER A 68 4.21 -0.60 -12.23
C SER A 68 2.94 -0.24 -12.99
N ALA A 69 1.91 0.13 -12.24
CA ALA A 69 0.65 0.63 -12.77
C ALA A 69 0.03 1.66 -11.81
N ILE A 70 -0.73 2.59 -12.36
CA ILE A 70 -1.53 3.53 -11.58
C ILE A 70 -3.00 3.34 -11.95
N VAL A 71 -3.83 3.02 -10.96
CA VAL A 71 -5.27 2.88 -11.12
C VAL A 71 -5.95 4.14 -10.63
N VAL A 72 -6.51 4.90 -11.55
CA VAL A 72 -7.32 6.10 -11.25
C VAL A 72 -8.80 5.73 -11.35
N GLY A 73 -9.56 6.08 -10.35
CA GLY A 73 -11.00 5.81 -10.32
C GLY A 73 -11.69 6.61 -9.23
N GLU A 74 -12.97 6.87 -9.38
CA GLU A 74 -13.80 7.61 -8.43
C GLU A 74 -13.97 6.84 -7.11
N MET A 75 -14.45 7.54 -6.07
CA MET A 75 -14.83 6.89 -4.82
C MET A 75 -15.96 5.88 -5.10
N GLY A 76 -15.84 4.67 -4.51
CA GLY A 76 -16.84 3.62 -4.75
C GLY A 76 -16.58 2.72 -5.97
N SER A 77 -15.67 3.05 -6.88
CA SER A 77 -15.36 2.23 -8.08
C SER A 77 -14.79 0.84 -7.79
N GLY A 78 -14.48 0.52 -6.54
CA GLY A 78 -14.00 -0.81 -6.14
C GLY A 78 -12.49 -1.02 -6.24
N LYS A 79 -11.68 0.04 -6.20
CA LYS A 79 -10.20 -0.04 -6.27
C LYS A 79 -9.58 -1.06 -5.31
N SER A 80 -10.14 -1.21 -4.11
CA SER A 80 -9.65 -2.18 -3.12
C SER A 80 -9.92 -3.63 -3.55
N LEU A 81 -11.06 -3.89 -4.19
CA LEU A 81 -11.38 -5.19 -4.77
C LEU A 81 -10.44 -5.50 -5.93
N ILE A 82 -10.26 -4.54 -6.85
CA ILE A 82 -9.36 -4.66 -7.99
C ILE A 82 -7.94 -5.02 -7.49
N GLY A 83 -7.39 -4.23 -6.55
CA GLY A 83 -6.06 -4.48 -6.00
C GLY A 83 -5.92 -5.80 -5.24
N ALA A 84 -6.99 -6.32 -4.63
CA ALA A 84 -6.98 -7.61 -3.97
C ALA A 84 -7.00 -8.78 -4.97
N CYS A 85 -7.66 -8.63 -6.12
CA CYS A 85 -7.79 -9.69 -7.12
C CYS A 85 -6.53 -9.90 -7.95
N ILE A 86 -5.82 -8.82 -8.33
CA ILE A 86 -4.69 -8.89 -9.26
C ILE A 86 -3.66 -9.96 -8.86
N PRO A 87 -3.13 -10.02 -7.63
CA PRO A 87 -2.11 -11.01 -7.27
C PRO A 87 -2.63 -12.44 -7.36
N TYR A 88 -3.89 -12.65 -7.07
CA TYR A 88 -4.51 -13.97 -7.17
C TYR A 88 -4.68 -14.44 -8.62
N ILE A 89 -5.15 -13.55 -9.50
CA ILE A 89 -5.34 -13.85 -10.92
C ILE A 89 -3.99 -14.03 -11.62
N SER A 90 -2.98 -13.20 -11.31
CA SER A 90 -1.64 -13.28 -11.91
C SER A 90 -0.85 -14.53 -11.54
N THR A 91 -1.34 -15.37 -10.62
CA THR A 91 -0.63 -16.60 -10.21
C THR A 91 -0.78 -17.69 -11.26
N ASN A 92 0.21 -17.89 -12.09
CA ASN A 92 0.22 -18.95 -13.11
C ASN A 92 1.06 -20.14 -12.64
N GLY A 93 0.42 -21.13 -11.99
CA GLY A 93 1.00 -22.48 -11.72
C GLY A 93 2.25 -22.54 -10.82
N GLY A 94 2.82 -21.41 -10.46
CA GLY A 94 4.03 -21.29 -9.66
C GLY A 94 3.77 -20.88 -8.21
N ARG A 95 4.78 -20.30 -7.58
CA ARG A 95 4.71 -19.73 -6.23
C ARG A 95 3.77 -18.53 -6.22
N SER A 96 2.83 -18.54 -5.28
CA SER A 96 1.92 -17.40 -5.08
C SER A 96 2.68 -16.15 -4.64
N PRO A 97 2.30 -14.98 -5.13
CA PRO A 97 2.98 -13.73 -4.79
C PRO A 97 2.75 -13.33 -3.32
N ARG A 98 3.75 -12.68 -2.76
CA ARG A 98 3.64 -11.94 -1.50
C ARG A 98 3.33 -10.48 -1.79
N VAL A 99 2.29 -9.98 -1.17
CA VAL A 99 1.72 -8.66 -1.45
C VAL A 99 1.85 -7.79 -0.22
N LEU A 100 2.52 -6.65 -0.35
CA LEU A 100 2.56 -5.63 0.68
C LEU A 100 1.55 -4.52 0.36
N ILE A 101 0.58 -4.31 1.25
CA ILE A 101 -0.40 -3.24 1.12
C ILE A 101 -0.09 -2.15 2.13
N MET A 102 0.28 -0.96 1.64
CA MET A 102 0.40 0.24 2.45
C MET A 102 -0.87 1.10 2.34
N SER A 103 -1.49 1.39 3.48
CA SER A 103 -2.72 2.19 3.53
C SER A 103 -2.75 3.14 4.72
N PRO A 104 -3.63 4.16 4.73
CA PRO A 104 -3.94 4.92 5.94
C PRO A 104 -4.36 4.00 7.09
N GLY A 105 -3.98 4.34 8.33
CA GLY A 105 -4.18 3.49 9.51
C GLY A 105 -5.63 3.02 9.72
N HIS A 106 -6.60 3.88 9.47
CA HIS A 106 -8.03 3.55 9.60
C HIS A 106 -8.54 2.55 8.55
N LEU A 107 -7.83 2.37 7.42
CA LEU A 107 -8.20 1.44 6.35
C LEU A 107 -7.57 0.05 6.47
N VAL A 108 -6.58 -0.15 7.33
CA VAL A 108 -5.84 -1.41 7.47
C VAL A 108 -6.78 -2.60 7.77
N LYS A 109 -7.72 -2.44 8.71
CA LYS A 109 -8.71 -3.48 9.03
C LYS A 109 -9.69 -3.71 7.88
N LYS A 110 -10.05 -2.65 7.13
CA LYS A 110 -10.93 -2.74 5.96
C LYS A 110 -10.25 -3.56 4.86
N TRP A 111 -8.99 -3.29 4.55
CA TRP A 111 -8.22 -4.06 3.57
C TRP A 111 -8.19 -5.55 3.90
N ARG A 112 -7.86 -5.92 5.14
CA ARG A 112 -7.87 -7.33 5.56
C ARG A 112 -9.24 -7.98 5.32
N ARG A 113 -10.31 -7.30 5.70
CA ARG A 113 -11.67 -7.81 5.52
C ARG A 113 -12.06 -7.97 4.05
N GLU A 114 -11.71 -7.01 3.20
CA GLU A 114 -11.97 -7.07 1.75
C GLU A 114 -11.22 -8.23 1.10
N ILE A 115 -9.96 -8.44 1.41
CA ILE A 115 -9.16 -9.55 0.89
C ILE A 115 -9.81 -10.90 1.23
N ILE A 116 -10.10 -11.14 2.51
CA ILE A 116 -10.69 -12.40 2.99
C ILE A 116 -12.07 -12.65 2.35
N LYS A 117 -12.83 -11.59 2.11
CA LYS A 117 -14.16 -11.70 1.47
C LYS A 117 -14.09 -11.92 -0.04
N THR A 118 -12.96 -11.62 -0.66
CA THR A 118 -12.84 -11.60 -2.13
C THR A 118 -12.01 -12.76 -2.65
N VAL A 119 -10.86 -13.03 -2.03
CA VAL A 119 -9.89 -14.01 -2.54
C VAL A 119 -10.01 -15.33 -1.76
N PRO A 120 -10.27 -16.44 -2.44
CA PRO A 120 -10.42 -17.74 -1.78
C PRO A 120 -9.10 -18.18 -1.14
N GLY A 121 -9.16 -18.62 0.11
CA GLY A 121 -8.01 -19.12 0.87
C GLY A 121 -6.93 -18.08 1.19
N ALA A 122 -7.14 -16.79 0.92
CA ALA A 122 -6.13 -15.75 1.12
C ALA A 122 -5.67 -15.65 2.58
N ASN A 123 -4.35 -15.62 2.76
CA ASN A 123 -3.72 -15.32 4.04
C ASN A 123 -3.48 -13.80 4.14
N ALA A 124 -4.26 -13.11 4.97
CA ALA A 124 -4.18 -11.66 5.12
C ALA A 124 -3.79 -11.27 6.56
N GLN A 125 -2.57 -10.78 6.73
CA GLN A 125 -1.98 -10.42 8.02
C GLN A 125 -1.76 -8.92 8.15
N ILE A 126 -2.01 -8.38 9.35
CA ILE A 126 -1.75 -6.97 9.66
C ILE A 126 -0.40 -6.89 10.38
N ILE A 127 0.54 -6.17 9.79
CA ILE A 127 1.83 -5.87 10.40
C ILE A 127 1.65 -4.76 11.43
N ARG A 128 1.93 -5.05 12.69
CA ARG A 128 1.82 -4.10 13.80
C ARG A 128 3.17 -3.77 14.42
N LYS A 129 4.09 -4.73 14.41
CA LYS A 129 5.40 -4.68 15.08
C LYS A 129 6.46 -5.31 14.18
N LEU A 130 7.72 -4.99 14.43
CA LEU A 130 8.85 -5.62 13.74
C LEU A 130 8.83 -7.16 13.90
N LYS A 131 8.41 -7.66 15.06
CA LYS A 131 8.26 -9.11 15.28
C LYS A 131 7.33 -9.78 14.28
N ASP A 132 6.29 -9.09 13.80
CA ASP A 132 5.36 -9.63 12.80
C ASP A 132 6.07 -9.82 11.45
N VAL A 133 7.02 -8.95 11.12
CA VAL A 133 7.87 -9.07 9.92
C VAL A 133 8.86 -10.23 10.06
N MET A 134 9.49 -10.34 11.23
CA MET A 134 10.47 -11.39 11.50
C MET A 134 9.85 -12.80 11.58
N ALA A 135 8.56 -12.88 11.89
CA ALA A 135 7.80 -14.13 11.92
C ALA A 135 7.30 -14.57 10.53
N MET A 136 7.56 -13.79 9.48
CA MET A 136 7.20 -14.18 8.12
C MET A 136 8.11 -15.31 7.67
N ASP A 137 7.50 -16.46 7.34
CA ASP A 137 8.23 -17.54 6.72
C ASP A 137 8.66 -17.13 5.30
N THR A 138 9.97 -16.99 5.09
CA THR A 138 10.52 -16.58 3.79
C THR A 138 10.60 -17.72 2.80
N GLU A 139 10.51 -18.97 3.25
CA GLU A 139 10.74 -20.17 2.43
C GLU A 139 9.44 -20.89 2.04
N ALA A 140 8.32 -20.61 2.71
CA ALA A 140 7.07 -21.28 2.42
C ALA A 140 6.61 -21.05 0.97
N ALA A 141 6.47 -22.13 0.22
CA ALA A 141 5.85 -22.12 -1.10
C ALA A 141 4.33 -22.18 -0.94
N ASN A 142 3.70 -21.02 -0.80
CA ASN A 142 2.25 -20.95 -0.65
C ASN A 142 1.52 -21.06 -1.99
N LYS A 143 0.43 -21.83 -2.01
CA LYS A 143 -0.42 -21.98 -3.20
C LYS A 143 -1.42 -20.84 -3.37
N VAL A 144 -1.56 -19.98 -2.37
CA VAL A 144 -2.46 -18.82 -2.36
C VAL A 144 -1.68 -17.56 -2.00
N PRO A 145 -2.08 -16.38 -2.51
CA PRO A 145 -1.39 -15.13 -2.22
C PRO A 145 -1.40 -14.79 -0.72
N GLU A 146 -0.26 -14.34 -0.25
CA GLU A 146 -0.09 -13.80 1.09
C GLU A 146 -0.16 -12.28 1.05
N TYR A 147 -1.03 -11.71 1.86
CA TYR A 147 -1.21 -10.26 1.95
C TYR A 147 -0.74 -9.75 3.30
N TYR A 148 0.19 -8.84 3.28
CA TYR A 148 0.73 -8.15 4.44
C TYR A 148 0.28 -6.70 4.41
N ILE A 149 -0.45 -6.27 5.42
CA ILE A 149 -1.10 -4.96 5.44
C ILE A 149 -0.47 -4.11 6.53
N ILE A 150 0.09 -2.96 6.14
CA ILE A 150 0.75 -2.03 7.06
C ILE A 150 0.18 -0.62 6.91
N SER A 151 0.13 0.15 8.00
CA SER A 151 -0.19 1.57 7.88
C SER A 151 1.02 2.37 7.40
N LYS A 152 0.78 3.44 6.63
CA LYS A 152 1.83 4.37 6.17
C LYS A 152 2.71 4.88 7.31
N ASP A 153 2.09 5.18 8.47
CA ASP A 153 2.81 5.70 9.62
C ASP A 153 3.73 4.66 10.22
N LYS A 154 3.28 3.39 10.31
CA LYS A 154 4.11 2.28 10.79
C LYS A 154 5.21 1.91 9.79
N ALA A 155 4.95 2.01 8.49
CA ALA A 155 5.96 1.77 7.47
C ALA A 155 7.12 2.78 7.53
N LYS A 156 6.85 4.03 7.93
CA LYS A 156 7.88 5.06 8.17
C LYS A 156 8.73 4.77 9.42
N LEU A 157 8.16 4.07 10.39
CA LEU A 157 8.79 3.73 11.66
C LEU A 157 9.50 2.37 11.55
N SER A 158 10.29 2.16 10.52
CA SER A 158 11.07 0.94 10.32
C SER A 158 12.17 0.73 11.38
N TYR A 159 12.39 1.71 12.24
CA TYR A 159 13.28 1.62 13.39
C TYR A 159 12.49 1.22 14.63
N ALA A 160 13.01 0.30 15.42
CA ALA A 160 12.64 0.23 16.80
C ALA A 160 12.96 1.60 17.42
N TRP A 161 11.96 2.33 17.85
CA TRP A 161 12.17 3.55 18.63
C TRP A 161 12.92 3.14 19.89
N ILE A 162 14.20 3.42 19.93
CA ILE A 162 14.97 3.36 21.16
C ILE A 162 14.72 4.71 21.82
N PRO A 163 14.19 4.74 23.05
CA PRO A 163 14.02 6.01 23.75
C PRO A 163 15.38 6.69 23.86
N ALA A 164 15.45 7.97 23.49
CA ALA A 164 16.68 8.74 23.58
C ALA A 164 17.18 8.86 25.03
N VAL A 165 16.26 8.71 25.99
CA VAL A 165 16.52 8.67 27.43
C VAL A 165 15.48 7.77 28.10
N ASN A 166 15.85 7.13 29.19
CA ASN A 166 14.94 6.37 30.05
C ASN A 166 14.58 7.19 31.28
N ASN A 167 13.35 7.04 31.79
CA ASN A 167 13.02 7.54 33.12
C ASN A 167 13.79 6.75 34.15
N SER A 168 14.51 7.42 35.05
CA SER A 168 15.11 6.77 36.17
C SER A 168 14.02 6.25 37.14
N LYS A 169 14.18 5.00 37.60
CA LYS A 169 13.29 4.40 38.60
C LYS A 169 13.73 4.69 40.05
N ILE A 170 14.96 5.13 40.21
CA ILE A 170 15.61 5.25 41.51
C ILE A 170 15.77 6.72 41.92
N HIS A 171 16.06 7.59 40.96
CA HIS A 171 16.29 9.02 41.19
C HIS A 171 15.35 9.87 40.32
N PRO A 172 14.95 11.07 40.76
CA PRO A 172 14.20 11.97 39.87
C PRO A 172 15.10 12.39 38.71
N GLY A 173 14.66 12.15 37.47
CA GLY A 173 15.40 12.49 36.28
C GLY A 173 15.42 11.39 35.20
N TYR A 174 16.32 11.54 34.26
CA TYR A 174 16.47 10.65 33.14
C TYR A 174 17.85 10.00 33.09
N THR A 175 17.90 8.77 32.61
CA THR A 175 19.14 8.00 32.45
C THR A 175 19.44 7.77 30.96
N CYS A 176 20.73 7.62 30.65
CA CYS A 176 21.17 7.21 29.33
C CYS A 176 20.69 5.77 29.04
N PRO A 177 20.10 5.50 27.86
CA PRO A 177 19.63 4.16 27.50
C PRO A 177 20.77 3.16 27.30
N ASP A 178 21.99 3.63 27.00
CA ASP A 178 23.14 2.79 26.71
C ASP A 178 23.92 2.41 27.98
N CYS A 179 24.29 3.40 28.81
CA CYS A 179 25.10 3.17 30.02
C CYS A 179 24.30 3.15 31.33
N GLY A 180 23.03 3.60 31.31
CA GLY A 180 22.20 3.66 32.51
C GLY A 180 22.49 4.80 33.46
N GLU A 181 23.52 5.63 33.21
CA GLU A 181 23.88 6.75 34.07
C GLU A 181 22.86 7.87 34.08
N LEU A 182 22.72 8.55 35.20
CA LEU A 182 21.84 9.68 35.38
C LEU A 182 22.34 10.89 34.56
N ILE A 183 21.48 11.50 33.79
CA ILE A 183 21.83 12.66 32.96
C ILE A 183 21.74 13.91 33.85
N LEU A 184 22.85 14.58 34.00
CA LEU A 184 22.99 15.78 34.81
C LEU A 184 23.20 17.02 33.93
N ASN A 185 22.83 18.20 34.42
CA ASN A 185 23.18 19.47 33.81
C ASN A 185 24.63 19.85 34.19
N LYS A 186 25.11 21.03 33.78
CA LYS A 186 26.44 21.52 34.06
C LYS A 186 26.67 21.72 35.56
N ASP A 187 25.63 21.87 36.36
CA ASP A 187 25.67 22.11 37.80
C ASP A 187 25.50 20.80 38.59
N GLY A 188 25.52 19.64 37.93
CA GLY A 188 25.35 18.33 38.55
C GLY A 188 23.93 17.99 38.98
N VAL A 189 22.92 18.72 38.52
CA VAL A 189 21.52 18.50 38.88
C VAL A 189 20.82 17.64 37.80
N PRO A 190 20.00 16.63 38.21
CA PRO A 190 19.26 15.82 37.26
C PRO A 190 18.37 16.65 36.35
N VAL A 191 18.43 16.35 35.05
CA VAL A 191 17.69 17.12 34.01
C VAL A 191 16.23 16.68 33.91
N GLY A 192 15.35 17.66 33.73
CA GLY A 192 13.92 17.42 33.48
C GLY A 192 13.59 17.32 32.00
N TYR A 193 12.30 17.06 31.68
CA TYR A 193 11.80 16.87 30.32
C TYR A 193 12.12 18.06 29.37
N ASP A 194 12.05 19.28 29.89
CA ASP A 194 12.27 20.49 29.08
C ASP A 194 13.72 20.61 28.55
N TYR A 195 14.67 20.00 29.24
CA TYR A 195 16.05 19.93 28.81
C TYR A 195 16.19 19.23 27.45
N PHE A 196 15.37 18.23 27.17
CA PHE A 196 15.47 17.42 25.96
C PHE A 196 14.71 17.99 24.77
N LYS A 197 13.76 18.88 24.95
CA LYS A 197 12.97 19.49 23.87
C LYS A 197 13.81 20.14 22.77
N LYS A 198 14.99 20.65 23.11
CA LYS A 198 15.87 21.42 22.20
C LYS A 198 17.17 20.70 21.84
N ARG A 199 17.40 19.47 22.27
CA ARG A 199 18.70 18.78 22.10
C ARG A 199 18.58 17.48 21.32
N LYS A 200 19.57 17.23 20.44
CA LYS A 200 19.63 16.04 19.59
C LYS A 200 20.49 14.89 20.14
N ARG A 201 21.31 15.14 21.19
CA ARG A 201 22.16 14.14 21.84
C ARG A 201 22.08 14.34 23.34
N PHE A 202 22.04 13.26 24.09
CA PHE A 202 21.69 13.23 25.51
C PHE A 202 22.75 12.55 26.39
N CYS A 203 23.68 11.79 25.82
CA CYS A 203 24.82 11.23 26.52
C CYS A 203 26.12 11.98 26.13
N ILE A 204 27.00 12.24 27.11
CA ILE A 204 28.25 13.02 26.94
C ILE A 204 29.44 12.05 26.95
N GLN A 205 29.28 10.81 26.58
CA GLN A 205 30.47 9.94 26.36
C GLN A 205 30.95 10.09 24.93
#